data_717f17ab3ce5aa110540713bef24ef72
#
_entry.id   717f17ab3ce5aa110540713bef24ef72
#
_cell.length_a   1.000
_cell.length_b   1.000
_cell.length_c   1.000
_cell.angle_alpha   90.00
_cell.angle_beta   90.00
_cell.angle_gamma   90.00
#
_symmetry.space_group_name_H-M   'P 1'
#
loop_
_entity.id
_entity.type
_entity.pdbx_description
1 polymer ?
#
loop_
_entity_poly.entity_id
_entity_poly.type
_entity_poly.pdbx_seq_one_letter_code
_entity_poly.pdbx_strand_id
1 'polypeptide(L)'
;MIVLQLLFYCLLFTAMVKIAVIGGAVNGLYFYPKEVQDHAIELGLIDRNTMNRKRKCFMIPFFIVMLAALVLIIGLWNGASSFGEAYWQALLFLEVMNIYDGVVIDKLWVGHSQFWVLPGLEDAPFVQTWRQVLKKRSILALIWVAGAAIVGGIVHLIF
;
A
#
# COMPACT_ATOMS: atom_id res chain seq x y z
N MET A 1 -4.59 19.27 13.35
CA MET A 1 -3.24 18.94 12.87
C MET A 1 -3.14 17.48 12.40
N ILE A 2 -3.55 16.49 13.21
CA ILE A 2 -3.46 15.06 12.85
C ILE A 2 -4.20 14.67 11.55
N VAL A 3 -5.36 15.26 11.28
CA VAL A 3 -6.14 15.00 10.06
C VAL A 3 -5.35 15.38 8.80
N LEU A 4 -4.65 16.52 8.81
CA LEU A 4 -3.83 16.97 7.69
C LEU A 4 -2.64 16.01 7.46
N GLN A 5 -2.04 15.52 8.52
CA GLN A 5 -0.94 14.54 8.46
C GLN A 5 -1.42 13.18 7.91
N LEU A 6 -2.60 12.72 8.34
CA LEU A 6 -3.24 11.51 7.81
C LEU A 6 -3.54 11.64 6.31
N LEU A 7 -4.10 12.79 5.89
CA LEU A 7 -4.33 13.08 4.46
C LEU A 7 -3.01 13.08 3.69
N PHE A 8 -1.98 13.74 4.20
CA PHE A 8 -0.65 13.75 3.57
C PHE A 8 -0.10 12.32 3.40
N TYR A 9 -0.18 11.50 4.46
CA TYR A 9 0.31 10.13 4.44
C TYR A 9 -0.45 9.24 3.42
N CYS A 10 -1.78 9.38 3.36
CA CYS A 10 -2.61 8.69 2.37
C CYS A 10 -2.35 9.17 0.93
N LEU A 11 -2.11 10.46 0.73
CA LEU A 11 -1.73 11.01 -0.58
C LEU A 11 -0.34 10.54 -1.02
N LEU A 12 0.62 10.49 -0.10
CA LEU A 12 1.94 9.93 -0.35
C LEU A 12 1.83 8.45 -0.79
N PHE A 13 1.03 7.66 -0.08
CA PHE A 13 0.72 6.28 -0.45
C PHE A 13 0.15 6.20 -1.89
N THR A 14 -0.85 7.03 -2.21
CA THR A 14 -1.44 7.08 -3.55
C THR A 14 -0.43 7.48 -4.63
N ALA A 15 0.44 8.45 -4.33
CA ALA A 15 1.51 8.86 -5.25
C ALA A 15 2.48 7.70 -5.52
N MET A 16 2.85 6.95 -4.49
CA MET A 16 3.71 5.77 -4.64
C MET A 16 3.04 4.68 -5.50
N VAL A 17 1.74 4.39 -5.29
CA VAL A 17 1.01 3.44 -6.14
C VAL A 17 0.95 3.93 -7.59
N LYS A 18 0.73 5.23 -7.83
CA LYS A 18 0.79 5.81 -9.19
C LYS A 18 2.14 5.64 -9.84
N ILE A 19 3.23 5.84 -9.10
CA ILE A 19 4.61 5.62 -9.59
C ILE A 19 4.79 4.17 -10.04
N ALA A 20 4.26 3.20 -9.28
CA ALA A 20 4.37 1.78 -9.62
C ALA A 20 3.75 1.43 -10.97
N VAL A 21 2.72 2.15 -11.40
CA VAL A 21 1.96 1.90 -12.63
C VAL A 21 2.26 2.89 -13.74
N ILE A 22 3.30 3.71 -13.62
CA ILE A 22 3.75 4.60 -14.71
C ILE A 22 4.04 3.75 -15.95
N GLY A 23 3.44 4.17 -17.09
CA GLY A 23 3.53 3.44 -18.36
C GLY A 23 2.50 2.33 -18.55
N GLY A 24 1.55 2.18 -17.63
CA GLY A 24 0.39 1.30 -17.76
C GLY A 24 0.24 0.28 -16.63
N ALA A 25 -0.97 -0.27 -16.52
CA ALA A 25 -1.34 -1.20 -15.45
C ALA A 25 -0.53 -2.49 -15.43
N VAL A 26 -0.02 -2.95 -16.58
CA VAL A 26 0.87 -4.12 -16.68
C VAL A 26 2.14 -3.96 -15.82
N ASN A 27 2.63 -2.74 -15.62
CA ASN A 27 3.78 -2.48 -14.76
C ASN A 27 3.48 -2.76 -13.29
N GLY A 28 2.22 -2.63 -12.88
CA GLY A 28 1.72 -2.96 -11.54
C GLY A 28 1.07 -4.34 -11.46
N LEU A 29 1.34 -5.27 -12.39
CA LEU A 29 0.70 -6.59 -12.43
C LEU A 29 0.80 -7.35 -11.10
N TYR A 30 1.87 -7.15 -10.34
CA TYR A 30 2.05 -7.76 -9.01
C TYR A 30 1.04 -7.31 -7.93
N PHE A 31 0.21 -6.30 -8.20
CA PHE A 31 -0.92 -5.91 -7.33
C PHE A 31 -2.20 -6.73 -7.60
N TYR A 32 -2.29 -7.38 -8.77
CA TYR A 32 -3.46 -8.15 -9.16
C TYR A 32 -3.52 -9.51 -8.47
N PRO A 33 -4.71 -10.15 -8.44
CA PRO A 33 -4.85 -11.54 -8.00
C PRO A 33 -3.93 -12.48 -8.80
N LYS A 34 -3.49 -13.56 -8.16
CA LYS A 34 -2.53 -14.48 -8.78
C LYS A 34 -3.03 -15.07 -10.11
N GLU A 35 -4.31 -15.39 -10.19
CA GLU A 35 -4.95 -15.91 -11.41
C GLU A 35 -4.82 -14.94 -12.59
N VAL A 36 -5.02 -13.64 -12.35
CA VAL A 36 -4.85 -12.59 -13.36
C VAL A 36 -3.37 -12.44 -13.74
N GLN A 37 -2.45 -12.54 -12.76
CA GLN A 37 -1.01 -12.50 -13.04
C GLN A 37 -0.57 -13.65 -13.94
N ASP A 38 -1.01 -14.88 -13.64
CA ASP A 38 -0.66 -16.06 -14.40
C ASP A 38 -1.20 -15.98 -15.83
N HIS A 39 -2.46 -15.56 -16.01
CA HIS A 39 -3.07 -15.39 -17.32
C HIS A 39 -2.42 -14.26 -18.16
N ALA A 40 -2.08 -13.13 -17.52
CA ALA A 40 -1.33 -12.06 -18.21
C ALA A 40 0.06 -12.50 -18.69
N ILE A 41 0.72 -13.39 -17.94
CA ILE A 41 2.00 -14.00 -18.33
C ILE A 41 1.80 -14.97 -19.49
N GLU A 42 0.77 -15.81 -19.47
CA GLU A 42 0.41 -16.73 -20.55
C GLU A 42 0.10 -15.98 -21.86
N LEU A 43 -0.55 -14.83 -21.79
CA LEU A 43 -0.80 -13.93 -22.93
C LEU A 43 0.47 -13.18 -23.39
N GLY A 44 1.60 -13.33 -22.70
CA GLY A 44 2.85 -12.68 -23.08
C GLY A 44 2.89 -11.17 -22.82
N LEU A 45 1.99 -10.61 -22.01
CA LEU A 45 1.99 -9.18 -21.66
C LEU A 45 3.25 -8.78 -20.89
N ILE A 46 3.78 -9.69 -20.09
CA ILE A 46 5.02 -9.53 -19.32
C ILE A 46 5.54 -10.93 -18.93
N ASP A 47 6.85 -11.10 -18.83
CA ASP A 47 7.41 -12.33 -18.28
C ASP A 47 7.49 -12.29 -16.73
N ARG A 48 7.47 -13.48 -16.10
CA ARG A 48 7.46 -13.64 -14.65
C ARG A 48 8.69 -13.02 -13.97
N ASN A 49 9.86 -13.11 -14.59
CA ASN A 49 11.09 -12.58 -14.02
C ASN A 49 11.06 -11.04 -14.00
N THR A 50 10.61 -10.44 -15.11
CA THR A 50 10.43 -8.98 -15.22
C THR A 50 9.40 -8.47 -14.21
N MET A 51 8.26 -9.15 -14.06
CA MET A 51 7.25 -8.81 -13.05
C MET A 51 7.85 -8.86 -11.63
N ASN A 52 8.56 -9.93 -11.28
CA ASN A 52 9.19 -10.09 -9.97
C ASN A 52 10.29 -9.03 -9.72
N ARG A 53 11.07 -8.68 -10.74
CA ARG A 53 12.06 -7.61 -10.66
C ARG A 53 11.40 -6.26 -10.41
N LYS A 54 10.35 -5.91 -11.18
CA LYS A 54 9.58 -4.67 -10.98
C LYS A 54 8.96 -4.62 -9.57
N ARG A 55 8.39 -5.73 -9.11
CA ARG A 55 7.87 -5.84 -7.74
C ARG A 55 8.94 -5.51 -6.70
N LYS A 56 10.12 -6.12 -6.76
CA LYS A 56 11.22 -5.87 -5.82
C LYS A 56 11.72 -4.43 -5.90
N CYS A 57 11.93 -3.92 -7.11
CA CYS A 57 12.38 -2.55 -7.34
C CYS A 57 11.40 -1.49 -6.84
N PHE A 58 10.11 -1.81 -6.78
CA PHE A 58 9.10 -0.91 -6.22
C PHE A 58 8.92 -1.11 -4.72
N MET A 59 8.71 -2.35 -4.25
CA MET A 59 8.32 -2.61 -2.86
C MET A 59 9.38 -2.18 -1.85
N ILE A 60 10.68 -2.32 -2.17
CA ILE A 60 11.74 -1.92 -1.25
C ILE A 60 11.76 -0.40 -1.04
N PRO A 61 11.86 0.46 -2.08
CA PRO A 61 11.76 1.90 -1.91
C PRO A 61 10.42 2.35 -1.31
N PHE A 62 9.32 1.70 -1.67
CA PHE A 62 8.01 1.98 -1.11
C PHE A 62 7.99 1.86 0.42
N PHE A 63 8.45 0.72 0.95
CA PHE A 63 8.49 0.51 2.40
C PHE A 63 9.45 1.49 3.09
N ILE A 64 10.60 1.78 2.49
CA ILE A 64 11.57 2.75 3.05
C ILE A 64 10.94 4.15 3.12
N VAL A 65 10.31 4.62 2.04
CA VAL A 65 9.69 5.96 1.98
C VAL A 65 8.53 6.07 2.96
N MET A 66 7.64 5.08 2.99
CA MET A 66 6.49 5.09 3.90
C MET A 66 6.91 5.02 5.37
N LEU A 67 7.91 4.17 5.70
CA LEU A 67 8.46 4.09 7.05
C LEU A 67 9.13 5.39 7.46
N ALA A 68 9.99 5.94 6.61
CA ALA A 68 10.69 7.20 6.89
C ALA A 68 9.70 8.35 7.09
N ALA A 69 8.70 8.48 6.22
CA ALA A 69 7.66 9.49 6.36
C ALA A 69 6.93 9.36 7.70
N LEU A 70 6.56 8.14 8.10
CA LEU A 70 5.85 7.89 9.34
C LEU A 70 6.71 8.22 10.57
N VAL A 71 7.97 7.79 10.59
CA VAL A 71 8.93 8.09 11.66
C VAL A 71 9.16 9.60 11.79
N LEU A 72 9.30 10.32 10.66
CA LEU A 72 9.48 11.78 10.67
C LEU A 72 8.22 12.52 11.12
N ILE A 73 7.03 12.07 10.72
CA ILE A 73 5.77 12.68 11.19
C ILE A 73 5.64 12.50 12.71
N ILE A 74 5.87 11.31 13.22
CA ILE A 74 5.66 10.99 14.63
C ILE A 74 6.77 11.60 15.50
N GLY A 75 8.04 11.44 15.11
CA GLY A 75 9.17 11.92 15.90
C GLY A 75 9.40 13.41 15.78
N LEU A 76 9.58 13.95 14.54
CA LEU A 76 9.89 15.36 14.35
C LEU A 76 8.68 16.27 14.41
N TRP A 77 7.61 15.93 13.69
CA TRP A 77 6.46 16.84 13.59
C TRP A 77 5.59 16.81 14.83
N ASN A 78 5.34 15.62 15.40
CA ASN A 78 4.49 15.45 16.58
C ASN A 78 5.27 15.45 17.89
N GLY A 79 6.61 15.29 17.86
CA GLY A 79 7.47 15.32 19.03
C GLY A 79 7.23 14.16 19.99
N ALA A 80 6.78 12.99 19.50
CA ALA A 80 6.61 11.82 20.34
C ALA A 80 7.96 11.34 20.87
N SER A 81 8.10 11.33 22.20
CA SER A 81 9.35 10.97 22.89
C SER A 81 9.27 9.64 23.64
N SER A 82 8.07 9.12 23.86
CA SER A 82 7.86 7.82 24.49
C SER A 82 7.42 6.75 23.49
N PHE A 83 7.80 5.49 23.76
CA PHE A 83 7.34 4.36 22.97
C PHE A 83 5.81 4.30 22.86
N GLY A 84 5.09 4.54 23.98
CA GLY A 84 3.64 4.46 23.98
C GLY A 84 2.98 5.50 23.08
N GLU A 85 3.43 6.76 23.14
CA GLU A 85 2.92 7.82 22.26
C GLU A 85 3.19 7.53 20.79
N ALA A 86 4.42 7.11 20.47
CA ALA A 86 4.80 6.76 19.11
C ALA A 86 4.03 5.54 18.59
N TYR A 87 3.85 4.53 19.42
CA TYR A 87 3.09 3.31 19.07
C TYR A 87 1.64 3.62 18.68
N TRP A 88 0.90 4.38 19.54
CA TRP A 88 -0.49 4.67 19.26
C TRP A 88 -0.68 5.58 18.04
N GLN A 89 0.23 6.54 17.85
CA GLN A 89 0.22 7.34 16.62
C GLN A 89 0.50 6.49 15.38
N ALA A 90 1.54 5.64 15.42
CA ALA A 90 1.87 4.76 14.32
C ALA A 90 0.70 3.81 13.97
N LEU A 91 0.06 3.23 14.99
CA LEU A 91 -1.11 2.37 14.79
C LEU A 91 -2.25 3.12 14.11
N LEU A 92 -2.56 4.35 14.56
CA LEU A 92 -3.58 5.18 13.93
C LEU A 92 -3.28 5.45 12.45
N PHE A 93 -2.05 5.84 12.11
CA PHE A 93 -1.65 6.10 10.72
C PHE A 93 -1.73 4.85 9.84
N LEU A 94 -1.24 3.72 10.33
CA LEU A 94 -1.24 2.46 9.59
C LEU A 94 -2.66 1.92 9.38
N GLU A 95 -3.53 2.02 10.37
CA GLU A 95 -4.92 1.55 10.23
C GLU A 95 -5.76 2.47 9.33
N VAL A 96 -5.60 3.79 9.43
CA VAL A 96 -6.26 4.72 8.52
C VAL A 96 -5.80 4.50 7.08
N MET A 97 -4.49 4.32 6.86
CA MET A 97 -3.94 3.98 5.55
C MET A 97 -4.49 2.62 5.04
N ASN A 98 -4.60 1.62 5.90
CA ASN A 98 -5.15 0.31 5.56
C ASN A 98 -6.61 0.41 5.09
N ILE A 99 -7.45 1.18 5.79
CA ILE A 99 -8.83 1.45 5.39
C ILE A 99 -8.87 2.25 4.08
N TYR A 100 -8.05 3.29 3.98
CA TYR A 100 -7.95 4.12 2.78
C TYR A 100 -7.57 3.29 1.54
N ASP A 101 -6.56 2.43 1.65
CA ASP A 101 -6.16 1.53 0.56
C ASP A 101 -7.31 0.59 0.15
N GLY A 102 -8.05 0.02 1.11
CA GLY A 102 -9.20 -0.84 0.81
C GLY A 102 -10.36 -0.13 0.13
N VAL A 103 -10.71 1.07 0.59
CA VAL A 103 -11.88 1.80 0.11
C VAL A 103 -11.52 2.65 -1.11
N VAL A 104 -10.49 3.48 -1.01
CA VAL A 104 -10.17 4.46 -2.06
C VAL A 104 -9.38 3.82 -3.19
N ILE A 105 -8.35 3.04 -2.90
CA ILE A 105 -7.52 2.43 -3.93
C ILE A 105 -8.22 1.20 -4.51
N ASP A 106 -8.48 0.16 -3.70
CA ASP A 106 -9.00 -1.11 -4.20
C ASP A 106 -10.43 -0.98 -4.77
N LYS A 107 -11.33 -0.22 -4.12
CA LYS A 107 -12.74 -0.15 -4.53
C LYS A 107 -13.06 1.02 -5.44
N LEU A 108 -12.63 2.24 -5.10
CA LEU A 108 -12.99 3.41 -5.91
C LEU A 108 -12.09 3.53 -7.13
N TRP A 109 -10.78 3.51 -6.98
CA TRP A 109 -9.89 3.71 -8.12
C TRP A 109 -9.77 2.45 -8.99
N VAL A 110 -9.37 1.32 -8.42
CA VAL A 110 -9.21 0.08 -9.19
C VAL A 110 -10.57 -0.43 -9.68
N GLY A 111 -11.60 -0.36 -8.85
CA GLY A 111 -12.93 -0.89 -9.17
C GLY A 111 -13.71 -0.12 -10.24
N HIS A 112 -13.38 1.16 -10.50
CA HIS A 112 -14.15 2.01 -11.42
C HIS A 112 -13.32 2.59 -12.57
N SER A 113 -12.00 2.36 -12.61
CA SER A 113 -11.13 2.94 -13.64
C SER A 113 -10.78 1.91 -14.72
N GLN A 114 -11.05 2.27 -15.98
CA GLN A 114 -10.63 1.51 -17.17
C GLN A 114 -9.10 1.34 -17.25
N PHE A 115 -8.34 2.18 -16.55
CA PHE A 115 -6.87 2.12 -16.50
C PHE A 115 -6.35 0.74 -16.03
N TRP A 116 -7.10 0.07 -15.13
CA TRP A 116 -6.68 -1.21 -14.55
C TRP A 116 -7.13 -2.43 -15.36
N VAL A 117 -7.89 -2.24 -16.43
CA VAL A 117 -8.27 -3.32 -17.34
C VAL A 117 -7.07 -3.67 -18.21
N LEU A 118 -6.63 -4.93 -18.14
CA LEU A 118 -5.50 -5.42 -18.93
C LEU A 118 -5.96 -5.85 -20.33
N PRO A 119 -5.19 -5.55 -21.39
CA PRO A 119 -5.53 -5.99 -22.74
C PRO A 119 -5.64 -7.52 -22.84
N GLY A 120 -6.75 -8.01 -23.39
CA GLY A 120 -7.04 -9.45 -23.50
C GLY A 120 -7.52 -10.11 -22.21
N LEU A 121 -7.79 -9.33 -21.17
CA LEU A 121 -8.26 -9.78 -19.86
C LEU A 121 -9.46 -8.94 -19.39
N GLU A 122 -10.22 -8.38 -20.35
CA GLU A 122 -11.36 -7.50 -20.07
C GLU A 122 -12.43 -8.19 -19.23
N ASP A 123 -12.62 -9.50 -19.41
CA ASP A 123 -13.58 -10.33 -18.69
C ASP A 123 -13.02 -10.95 -17.41
N ALA A 124 -11.73 -10.76 -17.12
CA ALA A 124 -11.11 -11.33 -15.92
C ALA A 124 -11.51 -10.55 -14.67
N PRO A 125 -12.00 -11.23 -13.60
CA PRO A 125 -12.46 -10.56 -12.38
C PRO A 125 -11.25 -10.10 -11.54
N PHE A 126 -10.65 -8.97 -11.90
CA PHE A 126 -9.54 -8.38 -11.14
C PHE A 126 -10.02 -7.51 -9.96
N VAL A 127 -11.27 -7.08 -9.99
CA VAL A 127 -11.86 -6.26 -8.92
C VAL A 127 -12.27 -7.15 -7.75
N GLN A 128 -11.63 -6.94 -6.61
CA GLN A 128 -11.93 -7.70 -5.40
C GLN A 128 -13.36 -7.44 -4.91
N THR A 129 -14.05 -8.50 -4.47
CA THR A 129 -15.34 -8.37 -3.77
C THR A 129 -15.15 -7.71 -2.41
N TRP A 130 -16.20 -7.10 -1.84
CA TRP A 130 -16.14 -6.54 -0.49
C TRP A 130 -15.69 -7.56 0.56
N ARG A 131 -16.11 -8.82 0.44
CA ARG A 131 -15.68 -9.89 1.34
C ARG A 131 -14.18 -10.15 1.28
N GLN A 132 -13.60 -10.13 0.07
CA GLN A 132 -12.16 -10.30 -0.12
C GLN A 132 -11.38 -9.10 0.42
N VAL A 133 -11.86 -7.88 0.16
CA VAL A 133 -11.26 -6.65 0.71
C VAL A 133 -11.28 -6.69 2.23
N LEU A 134 -12.44 -6.93 2.85
CA LEU A 134 -12.56 -6.97 4.30
C LEU A 134 -11.65 -8.05 4.92
N LYS A 135 -11.61 -9.26 4.35
CA LYS A 135 -10.70 -10.32 4.84
C LYS A 135 -9.24 -9.89 4.77
N LYS A 136 -8.81 -9.33 3.63
CA LYS A 136 -7.44 -8.82 3.44
C LYS A 136 -7.11 -7.71 4.45
N ARG A 137 -8.01 -6.73 4.62
CA ARG A 137 -7.81 -5.59 5.52
C ARG A 137 -7.80 -5.99 6.99
N SER A 138 -8.63 -6.94 7.41
CA SER A 138 -8.60 -7.47 8.77
C SER A 138 -7.27 -8.19 9.09
N ILE A 139 -6.73 -8.96 8.16
CA ILE A 139 -5.42 -9.60 8.34
C ILE A 139 -4.32 -8.53 8.42
N LEU A 140 -4.35 -7.52 7.54
CA LEU A 140 -3.38 -6.43 7.56
C LEU A 140 -3.48 -5.60 8.84
N ALA A 141 -4.68 -5.37 9.38
CA ALA A 141 -4.85 -4.66 10.65
C ALA A 141 -4.09 -5.38 11.79
N LEU A 142 -4.17 -6.71 11.87
CA LEU A 142 -3.39 -7.46 12.85
C LEU A 142 -1.87 -7.34 12.63
N ILE A 143 -1.43 -7.31 11.38
CA ILE A 143 -0.02 -7.11 11.02
C ILE A 143 0.44 -5.70 11.41
N TRP A 144 -0.43 -4.69 11.24
CA TRP A 144 -0.12 -3.30 11.59
C TRP A 144 0.01 -3.04 13.09
N VAL A 145 -0.62 -3.85 13.94
CA VAL A 145 -0.35 -3.85 15.40
C VAL A 145 1.13 -4.12 15.67
N ALA A 146 1.72 -5.13 15.02
CA ALA A 146 3.15 -5.41 15.13
C ALA A 146 4.00 -4.34 14.40
N GLY A 147 3.56 -3.87 13.24
CA GLY A 147 4.21 -2.78 12.51
C GLY A 147 4.30 -1.49 13.31
N ALA A 148 3.24 -1.14 14.03
CA ALA A 148 3.22 0.03 14.92
C ALA A 148 4.23 -0.09 16.05
N ALA A 149 4.44 -1.30 16.60
CA ALA A 149 5.45 -1.52 17.63
C ALA A 149 6.88 -1.32 17.09
N ILE A 150 7.14 -1.74 15.84
CA ILE A 150 8.43 -1.51 15.18
C ILE A 150 8.66 0.00 15.01
N VAL A 151 7.66 0.72 14.46
CA VAL A 151 7.75 2.19 14.29
C VAL A 151 7.93 2.90 15.61
N GLY A 152 7.13 2.53 16.63
CA GLY A 152 7.24 3.09 17.98
C GLY A 152 8.62 2.89 18.59
N GLY A 153 9.20 1.70 18.41
CA GLY A 153 10.57 1.41 18.83
C GLY A 153 11.62 2.25 18.11
N ILE A 154 11.49 2.40 16.78
CA ILE A 154 12.41 3.24 15.99
C ILE A 154 12.32 4.70 16.43
N VAL A 155 11.13 5.26 16.58
CA VAL A 155 10.93 6.64 17.03
C VAL A 155 11.54 6.85 18.41
N HIS A 156 11.25 5.98 19.37
CA HIS A 156 11.77 6.06 20.73
C HIS A 156 13.30 5.94 20.83
N LEU A 157 13.96 5.26 19.88
CA LEU A 157 15.40 5.12 19.84
C LEU A 157 16.10 6.32 19.17
N ILE A 158 15.41 7.04 18.31
CA ILE A 158 15.99 8.16 17.53
C ILE A 158 15.69 9.50 18.19
N PHE A 159 14.52 9.65 18.80
CA PHE A 159 14.00 10.89 19.39
C PHE A 159 13.74 10.74 20.88
#